data_5a3022c831e288c7db09d73a52cbf288
#
_entry.id   5a3022c831e288c7db09d73a52cbf288
#
_cell.length_a   1.000
_cell.length_b   1.000
_cell.length_c   1.000
_cell.angle_alpha   90.00
_cell.angle_beta   90.00
_cell.angle_gamma   90.00
#
_symmetry.space_group_name_H-M   'P 1'
#
loop_
_entity.id
_entity.type
_entity.pdbx_description
1 polymer ?
#
loop_
_entity_poly.entity_id
_entity_poly.type
_entity_poly.pdbx_seq_one_letter_code
_entity_poly.pdbx_strand_id
1 'polypeptide(L)'
;MIVVLRVRRGSSLPGKLRDAVAARYRRSVATGNSSTGTGKNKYRETVLLPRTDFPMRPSGQELLEKELQIQRECGFSDLYSWQRNRKGKEFCVHDGPPYANGDPHVGHALNKILKDIINRFQVMRGSRVHFVPGWDCHGLPIELRALAECGEEAKTFSPMEIRQKAREFAERTIERQRAAFIRWGVMADWDNCYYTFDKEYEAKQLQVFHKMFDEGYIYQDYKPVFWSPSTRTALAEAELEYNQQHVSRSAYVKFPLIKVPPKLASASGRVFVTNLGLFTLEVLAQAQPVGAAH
;
A
#
# COMPACT_ATOMS: atom_id res chain seq x y z
N MET A 1 -14.49 -6.17 -15.58
CA MET A 1 -13.66 -7.25 -16.14
C MET A 1 -12.24 -7.04 -15.59
N ILE A 2 -11.91 -7.72 -14.50
CA ILE A 2 -10.61 -7.63 -13.83
C ILE A 2 -9.67 -8.53 -14.63
N VAL A 3 -8.69 -7.95 -15.31
CA VAL A 3 -7.63 -8.71 -15.97
C VAL A 3 -6.56 -8.99 -14.93
N VAL A 4 -6.57 -10.20 -14.37
CA VAL A 4 -5.47 -10.71 -13.56
C VAL A 4 -4.37 -11.19 -14.50
N LEU A 5 -3.35 -10.39 -14.68
CA LEU A 5 -2.12 -10.83 -15.36
C LEU A 5 -1.36 -11.79 -14.42
N ARG A 6 -1.53 -13.08 -14.66
CA ARG A 6 -0.75 -14.15 -14.04
C ARG A 6 0.64 -14.15 -14.68
N VAL A 7 1.61 -13.54 -14.03
CA VAL A 7 3.03 -13.65 -14.44
C VAL A 7 3.46 -15.08 -14.18
N ARG A 8 3.63 -15.87 -15.24
CA ARG A 8 4.31 -17.17 -15.16
C ARG A 8 5.74 -16.94 -14.68
N ARG A 9 6.09 -17.51 -13.55
CA ARG A 9 7.52 -17.69 -13.17
C ARG A 9 8.17 -18.60 -14.21
N GLY A 10 8.93 -18.00 -15.09
CA GLY A 10 9.68 -18.69 -16.11
C GLY A 10 11.13 -18.23 -16.09
N SER A 11 12.02 -19.19 -15.85
CA SER A 11 13.47 -19.23 -16.10
C SER A 11 14.33 -18.14 -15.44
N SER A 12 15.05 -18.54 -14.40
CA SER A 12 16.26 -17.89 -13.90
C SER A 12 17.29 -17.74 -15.05
N LEU A 13 17.74 -16.53 -15.27
CA LEU A 13 18.88 -16.27 -16.14
C LEU A 13 20.10 -17.08 -15.66
N PRO A 14 20.89 -17.69 -16.57
CA PRO A 14 22.08 -18.44 -16.21
C PRO A 14 23.04 -17.57 -15.40
N GLY A 15 23.64 -18.13 -14.33
CA GLY A 15 24.49 -17.41 -13.38
C GLY A 15 25.62 -16.58 -14.01
N LYS A 16 26.20 -17.05 -15.14
CA LYS A 16 27.24 -16.32 -15.88
C LYS A 16 26.79 -14.96 -16.44
N LEU A 17 25.48 -14.77 -16.73
CA LEU A 17 24.97 -13.49 -17.22
C LEU A 17 24.75 -12.48 -16.07
N ARG A 18 24.38 -12.98 -14.90
CA ARG A 18 24.24 -12.18 -13.67
C ARG A 18 25.57 -11.59 -13.23
N ASP A 19 26.63 -12.40 -13.28
CA ASP A 19 27.98 -11.99 -12.88
C ASP A 19 28.61 -11.00 -13.88
N ALA A 20 28.31 -11.15 -15.16
CA ALA A 20 28.77 -10.22 -16.20
C ALA A 20 28.09 -8.83 -16.10
N VAL A 21 26.79 -8.79 -15.78
CA VAL A 21 26.03 -7.52 -15.56
C VAL A 21 26.50 -6.84 -14.27
N ALA A 22 26.69 -7.60 -13.20
CA ALA A 22 27.18 -7.09 -11.92
C ALA A 22 28.65 -6.59 -12.02
N ALA A 23 29.49 -7.27 -12.78
CA ALA A 23 30.88 -6.85 -13.03
C ALA A 23 30.96 -5.59 -13.89
N ARG A 24 30.07 -5.44 -14.86
CA ARG A 24 29.97 -4.23 -15.70
C ARG A 24 29.47 -3.02 -14.87
N TYR A 25 28.48 -3.24 -13.98
CA TYR A 25 27.99 -2.19 -13.08
C TYR A 25 29.06 -1.77 -12.06
N ARG A 26 29.81 -2.71 -11.47
CA ARG A 26 30.90 -2.40 -10.54
C ARG A 26 32.07 -1.66 -11.22
N ARG A 27 32.35 -1.93 -12.47
CA ARG A 27 33.39 -1.17 -13.24
C ARG A 27 32.94 0.27 -13.52
N SER A 28 31.65 0.51 -13.75
CA SER A 28 31.12 1.87 -13.98
C SER A 28 31.13 2.73 -12.73
N VAL A 29 31.02 2.13 -11.53
CA VAL A 29 31.04 2.84 -10.23
C VAL A 29 32.47 3.07 -9.72
N ALA A 30 33.41 2.25 -10.13
CA ALA A 30 34.80 2.31 -9.65
C ALA A 30 35.71 3.33 -10.39
N THR A 31 35.23 4.02 -11.43
CA THR A 31 36.00 5.02 -12.19
C THR A 31 35.73 6.47 -11.77
N GLY A 32 35.14 6.68 -10.58
CA GLY A 32 34.89 7.99 -9.99
C GLY A 32 35.86 8.34 -8.88
N ASN A 33 37.15 8.13 -9.03
CA ASN A 33 38.12 8.64 -8.04
C ASN A 33 39.14 9.57 -8.67
N SER A 34 39.18 10.77 -8.15
CA SER A 34 40.09 11.84 -8.43
C SER A 34 41.54 11.42 -8.38
N SER A 35 42.25 11.56 -9.48
CA SER A 35 43.71 11.73 -9.46
C SER A 35 44.05 13.16 -9.87
N THR A 36 44.51 13.91 -8.91
CA THR A 36 45.29 15.13 -9.10
C THR A 36 46.58 14.75 -9.85
N GLY A 37 46.50 14.80 -11.17
CA GLY A 37 47.65 14.57 -12.03
C GLY A 37 47.63 15.59 -13.15
N THR A 38 48.60 16.50 -13.16
CA THR A 38 48.88 17.54 -14.16
C THR A 38 49.33 16.95 -15.51
N GLY A 39 48.73 15.91 -15.99
CA GLY A 39 48.92 15.41 -17.32
C GLY A 39 47.74 15.83 -18.21
N LYS A 40 47.93 16.78 -19.14
CA LYS A 40 46.94 17.05 -20.20
C LYS A 40 46.57 15.72 -20.84
N ASN A 41 45.32 15.29 -20.66
CA ASN A 41 44.83 14.02 -21.20
C ASN A 41 44.89 14.09 -22.73
N LYS A 42 45.96 13.54 -23.30
CA LYS A 42 46.35 13.59 -24.74
C LYS A 42 45.19 13.21 -25.68
N TYR A 43 44.24 12.43 -25.17
CA TYR A 43 43.13 11.92 -25.99
C TYR A 43 41.84 12.71 -25.81
N ARG A 44 41.80 13.71 -24.94
CA ARG A 44 40.58 14.49 -24.69
C ARG A 44 40.11 15.24 -25.93
N GLU A 45 41.00 15.72 -26.74
CA GLU A 45 40.72 16.47 -27.97
C GLU A 45 40.36 15.57 -29.15
N THR A 46 40.65 14.27 -29.07
CA THR A 46 40.31 13.29 -30.11
C THR A 46 38.94 12.67 -29.94
N VAL A 47 38.26 12.92 -28.84
CA VAL A 47 36.91 12.41 -28.58
C VAL A 47 35.90 13.34 -29.24
N LEU A 48 35.29 12.86 -30.34
CA LEU A 48 34.23 13.58 -31.06
C LEU A 48 32.91 13.44 -30.31
N LEU A 49 32.73 14.25 -29.26
CA LEU A 49 31.44 14.38 -28.60
C LEU A 49 30.59 15.45 -29.29
N PRO A 50 29.25 15.27 -29.36
CA PRO A 50 28.36 16.31 -29.86
C PRO A 50 28.56 17.60 -29.05
N ARG A 51 28.67 18.73 -29.73
CA ARG A 51 28.64 20.03 -29.08
C ARG A 51 27.18 20.38 -28.82
N THR A 52 26.83 20.50 -27.56
CA THR A 52 25.47 20.82 -27.11
C THR A 52 25.53 21.70 -25.89
N ASP A 53 24.59 22.62 -25.78
CA ASP A 53 24.39 23.45 -24.57
C ASP A 53 23.72 22.65 -23.45
N PHE A 54 23.32 21.39 -23.71
CA PHE A 54 22.74 20.51 -22.73
C PHE A 54 23.83 20.00 -21.77
N PRO A 55 23.74 20.31 -20.46
CA PRO A 55 24.75 19.89 -19.51
C PRO A 55 24.73 18.36 -19.34
N MET A 56 25.90 17.73 -19.48
CA MET A 56 26.05 16.27 -19.33
C MET A 56 25.78 15.77 -17.90
N ARG A 57 26.04 16.60 -16.90
CA ARG A 57 25.83 16.31 -15.48
C ARG A 57 25.42 17.61 -14.76
N PRO A 58 24.14 17.97 -14.77
CA PRO A 58 23.66 19.08 -14.00
C PRO A 58 23.81 18.78 -12.48
N SER A 59 24.02 19.80 -11.67
CA SER A 59 23.95 19.67 -10.21
C SER A 59 22.51 19.29 -9.81
N GLY A 60 22.34 18.75 -8.60
CA GLY A 60 21.01 18.41 -8.11
C GLY A 60 20.04 19.59 -8.12
N GLN A 61 20.53 20.79 -7.76
CA GLN A 61 19.73 22.01 -7.75
C GLN A 61 19.37 22.47 -9.18
N GLU A 62 20.34 22.51 -10.08
CA GLU A 62 20.10 22.85 -11.49
C GLU A 62 19.11 21.89 -12.16
N LEU A 63 19.18 20.60 -11.81
CA LEU A 63 18.23 19.59 -12.31
C LEU A 63 16.80 19.90 -11.86
N LEU A 64 16.61 20.22 -10.56
CA LEU A 64 15.28 20.57 -10.02
C LEU A 64 14.69 21.81 -10.71
N GLU A 65 15.49 22.85 -10.90
CA GLU A 65 15.07 24.08 -11.57
C GLU A 65 14.69 23.82 -13.03
N LYS A 66 15.51 23.05 -13.72
CA LYS A 66 15.29 22.68 -15.12
C LYS A 66 14.03 21.81 -15.30
N GLU A 67 13.76 20.87 -14.41
CA GLU A 67 12.54 20.07 -14.43
C GLU A 67 11.29 20.94 -14.29
N LEU A 68 11.29 21.90 -13.37
CA LEU A 68 10.20 22.85 -13.18
C LEU A 68 10.01 23.77 -14.41
N GLN A 69 11.11 24.17 -15.04
CA GLN A 69 11.06 24.93 -16.28
C GLN A 69 10.43 24.11 -17.39
N ILE A 70 10.86 22.86 -17.60
CA ILE A 70 10.28 21.96 -18.61
C ILE A 70 8.80 21.73 -18.38
N GLN A 71 8.36 21.53 -17.15
CA GLN A 71 6.95 21.34 -16.82
C GLN A 71 6.12 22.56 -17.24
N ARG A 72 6.61 23.77 -16.99
CA ARG A 72 5.94 25.02 -17.42
C ARG A 72 5.93 25.17 -18.94
N GLU A 73 7.07 25.03 -19.59
CA GLU A 73 7.21 25.19 -21.03
C GLU A 73 6.41 24.16 -21.84
N CYS A 74 6.30 22.94 -21.32
CA CYS A 74 5.53 21.86 -21.94
C CYS A 74 4.05 21.83 -21.51
N GLY A 75 3.58 22.77 -20.71
CA GLY A 75 2.17 22.90 -20.32
C GLY A 75 1.64 21.68 -19.56
N PHE A 76 2.41 21.15 -18.58
CA PHE A 76 1.99 19.96 -17.83
C PHE A 76 0.69 20.18 -17.04
N SER A 77 0.42 21.41 -16.58
CA SER A 77 -0.83 21.78 -15.92
C SER A 77 -2.05 21.55 -16.80
N ASP A 78 -1.92 21.80 -18.10
CA ASP A 78 -3.05 21.81 -19.05
C ASP A 78 -3.15 20.49 -19.84
N LEU A 79 -2.17 19.62 -19.71
CA LEU A 79 -2.06 18.41 -20.51
C LEU A 79 -3.27 17.48 -20.33
N TYR A 80 -3.79 17.34 -19.10
CA TYR A 80 -4.95 16.49 -18.84
C TYR A 80 -6.21 17.04 -19.52
N SER A 81 -6.54 18.29 -19.32
CA SER A 81 -7.70 18.94 -19.95
C SER A 81 -7.57 18.96 -21.47
N TRP A 82 -6.39 19.26 -22.01
CA TRP A 82 -6.13 19.20 -23.44
C TRP A 82 -6.43 17.82 -24.04
N GLN A 83 -5.92 16.74 -23.46
CA GLN A 83 -6.16 15.39 -23.98
C GLN A 83 -7.61 14.93 -23.76
N ARG A 84 -8.30 15.38 -22.69
CA ARG A 84 -9.72 15.06 -22.45
C ARG A 84 -10.65 15.67 -23.51
N ASN A 85 -10.31 16.83 -24.03
CA ASN A 85 -11.10 17.54 -25.05
C ASN A 85 -10.89 16.99 -26.49
N ARG A 86 -9.97 16.04 -26.67
CA ARG A 86 -9.74 15.43 -27.98
C ARG A 86 -10.79 14.36 -28.32
N LYS A 87 -10.97 14.10 -29.61
CA LYS A 87 -11.71 12.93 -30.08
C LYS A 87 -10.81 11.70 -29.94
N GLY A 88 -11.37 10.58 -29.54
CA GLY A 88 -10.62 9.32 -29.38
C GLY A 88 -11.38 8.31 -28.54
N LYS A 89 -10.91 7.04 -28.60
CA LYS A 89 -11.43 5.98 -27.72
C LYS A 89 -11.09 6.30 -26.28
N GLU A 90 -12.04 6.12 -25.39
CA GLU A 90 -11.80 6.31 -23.97
C GLU A 90 -10.95 5.18 -23.40
N PHE A 91 -9.94 5.56 -22.63
CA PHE A 91 -9.10 4.68 -21.84
C PHE A 91 -9.17 5.12 -20.37
N CYS A 92 -9.86 4.34 -19.56
CA CYS A 92 -10.04 4.63 -18.14
C CYS A 92 -9.01 3.89 -17.32
N VAL A 93 -8.31 4.61 -16.45
CA VAL A 93 -7.44 4.03 -15.42
C VAL A 93 -8.07 4.30 -14.07
N HIS A 94 -8.30 3.23 -13.32
CA HIS A 94 -8.66 3.30 -11.91
C HIS A 94 -7.45 2.92 -11.07
N ASP A 95 -6.97 3.86 -10.27
CA ASP A 95 -5.88 3.66 -9.33
C ASP A 95 -6.43 3.41 -7.94
N GLY A 96 -5.81 2.49 -7.20
CA GLY A 96 -6.07 2.38 -5.76
C GLY A 96 -5.67 3.70 -5.09
N PRO A 97 -6.58 4.34 -4.34
CA PRO A 97 -6.29 5.61 -3.71
C PRO A 97 -5.16 5.46 -2.69
N PRO A 98 -4.15 6.35 -2.71
CA PRO A 98 -3.13 6.34 -1.68
C PRO A 98 -3.73 6.64 -0.31
N TYR A 99 -3.13 6.07 0.72
CA TYR A 99 -3.55 6.27 2.08
C TYR A 99 -3.02 7.60 2.63
N ALA A 100 -3.92 8.41 3.20
CA ALA A 100 -3.58 9.74 3.71
C ALA A 100 -2.93 9.67 5.11
N ASN A 101 -1.92 8.81 5.29
CA ASN A 101 -1.31 8.50 6.58
C ASN A 101 0.14 8.98 6.73
N GLY A 102 0.69 9.74 5.79
CA GLY A 102 2.05 10.28 5.87
C GLY A 102 2.60 10.78 4.54
N ASP A 103 3.84 11.19 4.55
CA ASP A 103 4.49 11.73 3.37
C ASP A 103 4.66 10.69 2.27
N PRO A 104 4.69 11.13 1.00
CA PRO A 104 4.88 10.21 -0.12
C PRO A 104 6.29 9.59 -0.07
N HIS A 105 6.36 8.31 -0.37
CA HIS A 105 7.60 7.54 -0.43
C HIS A 105 7.85 6.95 -1.83
N VAL A 106 9.00 6.31 -2.02
CA VAL A 106 9.41 5.72 -3.31
C VAL A 106 8.36 4.76 -3.88
N GLY A 107 7.64 4.02 -3.03
CA GLY A 107 6.54 3.15 -3.47
C GLY A 107 5.40 3.92 -4.14
N HIS A 108 5.03 5.09 -3.60
CA HIS A 108 4.07 5.98 -4.24
C HIS A 108 4.59 6.49 -5.58
N ALA A 109 5.87 6.91 -5.64
CA ALA A 109 6.48 7.39 -6.88
C ALA A 109 6.47 6.31 -7.96
N LEU A 110 6.90 5.10 -7.64
CA LEU A 110 6.90 3.96 -8.57
C LEU A 110 5.48 3.69 -9.10
N ASN A 111 4.50 3.62 -8.20
CA ASN A 111 3.12 3.36 -8.57
C ASN A 111 2.55 4.44 -9.49
N LYS A 112 2.69 5.72 -9.13
CA LYS A 112 2.12 6.84 -9.88
C LYS A 112 2.82 7.05 -11.22
N ILE A 113 4.15 7.00 -11.26
CA ILE A 113 4.94 7.24 -12.48
C ILE A 113 4.72 6.13 -13.50
N LEU A 114 4.68 4.86 -13.10
CA LEU A 114 4.42 3.76 -14.04
C LEU A 114 3.04 3.86 -14.68
N LYS A 115 2.02 4.25 -13.92
CA LYS A 115 0.67 4.49 -14.44
C LYS A 115 0.63 5.71 -15.35
N ASP A 116 1.35 6.78 -15.01
CA ASP A 116 1.47 7.96 -15.85
C ASP A 116 2.12 7.64 -17.21
N ILE A 117 3.16 6.82 -17.23
CA ILE A 117 3.77 6.32 -18.47
C ILE A 117 2.74 5.60 -19.33
N ILE A 118 1.92 4.72 -18.74
CA ILE A 118 0.84 4.01 -19.45
C ILE A 118 -0.17 5.02 -20.01
N ASN A 119 -0.58 5.97 -19.20
CA ASN A 119 -1.54 7.00 -19.60
C ASN A 119 -1.02 7.84 -20.78
N ARG A 120 0.20 8.34 -20.70
CA ARG A 120 0.84 9.11 -21.79
C ARG A 120 1.00 8.28 -23.05
N PHE A 121 1.38 7.01 -22.93
CA PHE A 121 1.45 6.10 -24.06
C PHE A 121 0.10 5.93 -24.76
N GLN A 122 -0.99 5.81 -24.01
CA GLN A 122 -2.34 5.73 -24.57
C GLN A 122 -2.75 7.03 -25.27
N VAL A 123 -2.41 8.19 -24.70
CA VAL A 123 -2.63 9.49 -25.35
C VAL A 123 -1.87 9.58 -26.67
N MET A 124 -0.62 9.12 -26.72
CA MET A 124 0.18 9.10 -27.96
C MET A 124 -0.42 8.15 -29.00
N ARG A 125 -1.11 7.09 -28.61
CA ARG A 125 -1.85 6.18 -29.50
C ARG A 125 -3.20 6.73 -29.95
N GLY A 126 -3.56 7.95 -29.55
CA GLY A 126 -4.82 8.60 -29.93
C GLY A 126 -5.99 8.32 -28.99
N SER A 127 -5.79 7.64 -27.87
CA SER A 127 -6.82 7.45 -26.85
C SER A 127 -7.02 8.72 -26.02
N ARG A 128 -8.20 8.83 -25.42
CA ARG A 128 -8.55 9.85 -24.45
C ARG A 128 -8.52 9.24 -23.06
N VAL A 129 -7.56 9.62 -22.22
CA VAL A 129 -7.38 9.04 -20.89
C VAL A 129 -8.34 9.66 -19.90
N HIS A 130 -9.03 8.82 -19.13
CA HIS A 130 -9.80 9.21 -17.96
C HIS A 130 -9.11 8.68 -16.69
N PHE A 131 -8.54 9.59 -15.92
CA PHE A 131 -7.85 9.28 -14.66
C PHE A 131 -8.18 10.34 -13.61
N VAL A 132 -9.02 9.96 -12.65
CA VAL A 132 -9.41 10.77 -11.49
C VAL A 132 -8.63 10.24 -10.29
N PRO A 133 -7.74 11.04 -9.70
CA PRO A 133 -7.05 10.64 -8.48
C PRO A 133 -7.97 10.71 -7.26
N GLY A 134 -7.64 9.94 -6.23
CA GLY A 134 -8.37 9.97 -4.98
C GLY A 134 -7.51 9.57 -3.80
N TRP A 135 -8.05 9.66 -2.58
CA TRP A 135 -7.36 9.29 -1.34
C TRP A 135 -8.23 8.44 -0.45
N ASP A 136 -7.57 7.46 0.21
CA ASP A 136 -8.14 6.73 1.33
C ASP A 136 -7.86 7.50 2.61
N CYS A 137 -8.95 7.94 3.30
CA CYS A 137 -8.91 8.95 4.34
C CYS A 137 -9.35 8.43 5.71
N HIS A 138 -9.58 7.13 5.85
CA HIS A 138 -10.08 6.52 7.08
C HIS A 138 -9.12 5.47 7.65
N GLY A 139 -9.34 5.12 8.91
CA GLY A 139 -8.75 3.96 9.55
C GLY A 139 -7.74 4.26 10.64
N LEU A 140 -7.41 3.20 11.37
CA LEU A 140 -6.56 3.24 12.56
C LEU A 140 -5.18 3.88 12.35
N PRO A 141 -4.45 3.65 11.24
CA PRO A 141 -3.14 4.27 11.04
C PRO A 141 -3.17 5.80 10.93
N ILE A 142 -4.25 6.39 10.40
CA ILE A 142 -4.42 7.85 10.36
C ILE A 142 -4.67 8.37 11.77
N GLU A 143 -5.60 7.71 12.48
CA GLU A 143 -5.97 8.07 13.85
C GLU A 143 -4.77 8.03 14.80
N LEU A 144 -4.01 6.92 14.78
CA LEU A 144 -2.82 6.77 15.63
C LEU A 144 -1.76 7.85 15.36
N ARG A 145 -1.56 8.24 14.11
CA ARG A 145 -0.62 9.31 13.78
C ARG A 145 -1.13 10.69 14.19
N ALA A 146 -2.41 10.95 14.00
CA ALA A 146 -3.03 12.20 14.44
C ALA A 146 -2.94 12.35 15.97
N LEU A 147 -3.21 11.27 16.71
CA LEU A 147 -3.10 11.26 18.16
C LEU A 147 -1.65 11.37 18.65
N ALA A 148 -0.70 10.76 17.94
CA ALA A 148 0.72 10.89 18.25
C ALA A 148 1.24 12.33 18.11
N GLU A 149 0.70 13.12 17.17
CA GLU A 149 1.02 14.56 17.05
C GLU A 149 0.49 15.36 18.25
N CYS A 150 -0.61 14.93 18.87
CA CYS A 150 -1.22 15.60 20.03
C CYS A 150 -0.58 15.21 21.38
N GLY A 151 0.26 14.17 21.41
CA GLY A 151 0.97 13.75 22.62
C GLY A 151 0.05 13.35 23.77
N GLU A 152 0.33 13.82 24.99
CA GLU A 152 -0.42 13.46 26.21
C GLU A 152 -1.88 13.97 26.20
N GLU A 153 -2.18 15.07 25.51
CA GLU A 153 -3.53 15.60 25.38
C GLU A 153 -4.50 14.61 24.73
N ALA A 154 -3.97 13.76 23.84
CA ALA A 154 -4.76 12.76 23.15
C ALA A 154 -5.54 11.80 24.07
N LYS A 155 -5.05 11.60 25.30
CA LYS A 155 -5.71 10.72 26.29
C LYS A 155 -7.04 11.26 26.81
N THR A 156 -7.29 12.55 26.67
CA THR A 156 -8.50 13.23 27.16
C THR A 156 -9.56 13.43 26.08
N PHE A 157 -9.24 13.16 24.82
CA PHE A 157 -10.13 13.44 23.70
C PHE A 157 -11.36 12.52 23.69
N SER A 158 -12.49 13.14 23.43
CA SER A 158 -13.73 12.43 23.10
C SER A 158 -13.62 11.76 21.72
N PRO A 159 -14.43 10.76 21.40
CA PRO A 159 -14.46 10.13 20.07
C PRO A 159 -14.66 11.11 18.91
N MET A 160 -15.41 12.18 19.14
CA MET A 160 -15.65 13.22 18.13
C MET A 160 -14.41 14.08 17.89
N GLU A 161 -13.70 14.44 18.94
CA GLU A 161 -12.42 15.17 18.82
C GLU A 161 -11.36 14.33 18.11
N ILE A 162 -11.27 13.04 18.43
CA ILE A 162 -10.38 12.10 17.73
C ILE A 162 -10.69 12.07 16.24
N ARG A 163 -11.97 11.94 15.86
CA ARG A 163 -12.38 11.96 14.45
C ARG A 163 -12.02 13.27 13.75
N GLN A 164 -12.21 14.39 14.42
CA GLN A 164 -11.86 15.70 13.87
C GLN A 164 -10.34 15.81 13.67
N LYS A 165 -9.54 15.43 14.66
CA LYS A 165 -8.08 15.43 14.56
C LYS A 165 -7.57 14.52 13.45
N ALA A 166 -8.14 13.32 13.31
CA ALA A 166 -7.81 12.40 12.24
C ALA A 166 -8.15 13.00 10.86
N ARG A 167 -9.29 13.66 10.72
CA ARG A 167 -9.68 14.35 9.48
C ARG A 167 -8.70 15.49 9.13
N GLU A 168 -8.39 16.37 10.08
CA GLU A 168 -7.43 17.45 9.90
C GLU A 168 -6.05 16.94 9.48
N PHE A 169 -5.60 15.84 10.09
CA PHE A 169 -4.36 15.18 9.72
C PHE A 169 -4.39 14.65 8.28
N ALA A 170 -5.48 13.96 7.90
CA ALA A 170 -5.65 13.44 6.55
C ALA A 170 -5.65 14.57 5.51
N GLU A 171 -6.39 15.65 5.73
CA GLU A 171 -6.46 16.81 4.84
C GLU A 171 -5.08 17.43 4.60
N ARG A 172 -4.30 17.67 5.65
CA ARG A 172 -2.91 18.18 5.53
C ARG A 172 -2.00 17.20 4.77
N THR A 173 -2.19 15.91 4.99
CA THR A 173 -1.39 14.86 4.33
C THR A 173 -1.73 14.74 2.85
N ILE A 174 -3.02 14.84 2.49
CA ILE A 174 -3.50 14.86 1.12
C ILE A 174 -2.83 16.01 0.34
N GLU A 175 -2.82 17.22 0.87
CA GLU A 175 -2.21 18.36 0.19
C GLU A 175 -0.71 18.15 -0.06
N ARG A 176 0.02 17.60 0.91
CA ARG A 176 1.44 17.28 0.74
C ARG A 176 1.66 16.21 -0.33
N GLN A 177 0.86 15.14 -0.33
CA GLN A 177 0.95 14.07 -1.31
C GLN A 177 0.55 14.57 -2.71
N ARG A 178 -0.53 15.34 -2.81
CA ARG A 178 -0.99 15.96 -4.07
C ARG A 178 0.09 16.85 -4.68
N ALA A 179 0.69 17.72 -3.88
CA ALA A 179 1.77 18.59 -4.33
C ALA A 179 2.98 17.79 -4.85
N ALA A 180 3.34 16.69 -4.18
CA ALA A 180 4.41 15.82 -4.64
C ALA A 180 4.06 15.10 -5.95
N PHE A 181 2.85 14.58 -6.11
CA PHE A 181 2.42 13.89 -7.33
C PHE A 181 2.37 14.84 -8.54
N ILE A 182 1.89 16.06 -8.34
CA ILE A 182 1.94 17.13 -9.36
C ILE A 182 3.40 17.46 -9.68
N ARG A 183 4.26 17.60 -8.65
CA ARG A 183 5.69 17.86 -8.85
C ARG A 183 6.39 16.74 -9.64
N TRP A 184 5.96 15.49 -9.50
CA TRP A 184 6.48 14.36 -10.31
C TRP A 184 5.94 14.37 -11.75
N GLY A 185 5.07 15.30 -12.08
CA GLY A 185 4.54 15.47 -13.42
C GLY A 185 3.41 14.50 -13.79
N VAL A 186 2.75 13.90 -12.81
CA VAL A 186 1.65 12.96 -13.05
C VAL A 186 0.47 13.66 -13.70
N MET A 187 0.04 13.17 -14.85
CA MET A 187 -1.11 13.68 -15.62
C MET A 187 -2.41 13.07 -15.09
N ALA A 188 -3.22 13.89 -14.43
CA ALA A 188 -4.49 13.47 -13.83
C ALA A 188 -5.48 14.64 -13.73
N ASP A 189 -6.73 14.31 -13.39
CA ASP A 189 -7.77 15.29 -13.08
C ASP A 189 -7.61 15.80 -11.65
N TRP A 190 -6.70 16.74 -11.47
CA TRP A 190 -6.38 17.26 -10.13
C TRP A 190 -7.46 18.17 -9.56
N ASP A 191 -8.38 18.64 -10.37
CA ASP A 191 -9.48 19.53 -9.96
C ASP A 191 -10.70 18.76 -9.45
N ASN A 192 -10.86 17.51 -9.89
CA ASN A 192 -12.00 16.66 -9.56
C ASN A 192 -11.58 15.39 -8.78
N CYS A 193 -10.65 15.53 -7.85
CA CYS A 193 -10.24 14.42 -6.97
C CYS A 193 -11.40 13.91 -6.12
N TYR A 194 -11.36 12.63 -5.73
CA TYR A 194 -12.32 12.08 -4.78
C TYR A 194 -11.64 11.72 -3.45
N TYR A 195 -12.41 11.80 -2.39
CA TYR A 195 -11.95 11.50 -1.03
C TYR A 195 -12.93 10.55 -0.35
N THR A 196 -12.43 9.49 0.28
CA THR A 196 -13.32 8.49 0.88
C THR A 196 -14.11 9.03 2.07
N PHE A 197 -13.70 10.17 2.66
CA PHE A 197 -14.45 10.86 3.71
C PHE A 197 -15.51 11.86 3.19
N ASP A 198 -15.69 11.98 1.86
CA ASP A 198 -16.75 12.82 1.31
C ASP A 198 -18.12 12.20 1.59
N LYS A 199 -19.07 13.03 2.01
CA LYS A 199 -20.41 12.56 2.36
C LYS A 199 -21.10 11.78 1.24
N GLU A 200 -20.90 12.19 -0.01
CA GLU A 200 -21.46 11.50 -1.17
C GLU A 200 -20.79 10.14 -1.38
N TYR A 201 -19.47 10.03 -1.17
CA TYR A 201 -18.75 8.78 -1.23
C TYR A 201 -19.23 7.81 -0.15
N GLU A 202 -19.30 8.27 1.09
CA GLU A 202 -19.80 7.47 2.23
C GLU A 202 -21.25 7.01 2.00
N ALA A 203 -22.12 7.89 1.48
CA ALA A 203 -23.51 7.54 1.18
C ALA A 203 -23.59 6.45 0.10
N LYS A 204 -22.78 6.54 -0.96
CA LYS A 204 -22.72 5.51 -2.00
C LYS A 204 -22.19 4.17 -1.46
N GLN A 205 -21.19 4.21 -0.60
CA GLN A 205 -20.66 3.01 0.06
C GLN A 205 -21.74 2.32 0.91
N LEU A 206 -22.48 3.09 1.71
CA LEU A 206 -23.60 2.57 2.50
C LEU A 206 -24.72 2.00 1.63
N GLN A 207 -25.03 2.61 0.49
CA GLN A 207 -26.02 2.08 -0.46
C GLN A 207 -25.58 0.72 -1.03
N VAL A 208 -24.31 0.54 -1.37
CA VAL A 208 -23.78 -0.76 -1.83
C VAL A 208 -23.85 -1.78 -0.71
N PHE A 209 -23.44 -1.40 0.50
CA PHE A 209 -23.54 -2.28 1.68
C PHE A 209 -24.97 -2.75 1.93
N HIS A 210 -25.94 -1.82 1.86
CA HIS A 210 -27.35 -2.14 2.03
C HIS A 210 -27.86 -3.15 0.98
N LYS A 211 -27.53 -2.95 -0.29
CA LYS A 211 -27.88 -3.92 -1.34
C LYS A 211 -27.29 -5.31 -1.09
N MET A 212 -26.05 -5.38 -0.64
CA MET A 212 -25.41 -6.66 -0.29
C MET A 212 -26.09 -7.33 0.90
N PHE A 213 -26.56 -6.54 1.87
CA PHE A 213 -27.33 -7.04 3.00
C PHE A 213 -28.69 -7.58 2.56
N ASP A 214 -29.43 -6.85 1.73
CA ASP A 214 -30.74 -7.24 1.22
C ASP A 214 -30.67 -8.55 0.39
N GLU A 215 -29.57 -8.76 -0.32
CA GLU A 215 -29.32 -9.98 -1.08
C GLU A 215 -28.77 -11.15 -0.25
N GLY A 216 -28.59 -10.95 1.07
CA GLY A 216 -28.15 -11.98 2.01
C GLY A 216 -26.67 -12.31 1.99
N TYR A 217 -25.83 -11.49 1.33
CA TYR A 217 -24.37 -11.66 1.36
C TYR A 217 -23.75 -11.21 2.67
N ILE A 218 -24.45 -10.37 3.42
CA ILE A 218 -23.98 -9.83 4.70
C ILE A 218 -24.93 -10.29 5.78
N TYR A 219 -24.39 -10.90 6.82
CA TYR A 219 -25.12 -11.35 8.00
C TYR A 219 -24.30 -11.12 9.26
N GLN A 220 -24.96 -11.10 10.40
CA GLN A 220 -24.30 -10.95 11.71
C GLN A 220 -24.09 -12.34 12.31
N ASP A 221 -22.85 -12.63 12.72
CA ASP A 221 -22.50 -13.88 13.39
C ASP A 221 -21.35 -13.66 14.37
N TYR A 222 -21.13 -14.64 15.25
CA TYR A 222 -20.00 -14.65 16.16
C TYR A 222 -18.82 -15.38 15.54
N LYS A 223 -17.71 -14.67 15.37
CA LYS A 223 -16.46 -15.22 14.87
C LYS A 223 -15.30 -14.85 15.77
N PRO A 224 -14.38 -15.80 16.08
CA PRO A 224 -13.14 -15.47 16.77
C PRO A 224 -12.33 -14.45 15.95
N VAL A 225 -11.86 -13.43 16.64
CA VAL A 225 -11.01 -12.39 16.03
C VAL A 225 -9.79 -12.15 16.90
N PHE A 226 -8.69 -11.74 16.30
CA PHE A 226 -7.55 -11.24 17.07
C PHE A 226 -7.94 -9.91 17.73
N TRP A 227 -7.57 -9.75 18.98
CA TRP A 227 -7.93 -8.60 19.80
C TRP A 227 -6.72 -8.06 20.53
N SER A 228 -6.50 -6.74 20.46
CA SER A 228 -5.49 -6.05 21.25
C SER A 228 -6.10 -5.45 22.51
N PRO A 229 -5.76 -5.94 23.71
CA PRO A 229 -6.25 -5.36 24.95
C PRO A 229 -5.75 -3.93 25.21
N SER A 230 -4.57 -3.60 24.73
CA SER A 230 -3.96 -2.28 24.91
C SER A 230 -4.64 -1.20 24.08
N THR A 231 -4.99 -1.50 22.83
CA THR A 231 -5.70 -0.58 21.94
C THR A 231 -7.20 -0.77 21.94
N ARG A 232 -7.71 -1.83 22.63
CA ARG A 232 -9.14 -2.20 22.71
C ARG A 232 -9.81 -2.30 21.35
N THR A 233 -9.13 -2.94 20.39
CA THR A 233 -9.63 -3.09 19.03
C THR A 233 -9.40 -4.50 18.49
N ALA A 234 -10.26 -4.93 17.57
CA ALA A 234 -10.02 -6.10 16.74
C ALA A 234 -8.90 -5.80 15.74
N LEU A 235 -8.09 -6.80 15.42
CA LEU A 235 -6.98 -6.69 14.51
C LEU A 235 -7.25 -7.49 13.23
N ALA A 236 -6.94 -6.88 12.08
CA ALA A 236 -6.88 -7.60 10.82
C ALA A 236 -5.59 -8.43 10.74
N GLU A 237 -5.58 -9.45 9.89
CA GLU A 237 -4.40 -10.32 9.74
C GLU A 237 -3.14 -9.54 9.31
N ALA A 238 -3.31 -8.51 8.50
CA ALA A 238 -2.22 -7.64 8.05
C ALA A 238 -1.62 -6.75 9.17
N GLU A 239 -2.30 -6.63 10.30
CA GLU A 239 -1.87 -5.84 11.46
C GLU A 239 -1.18 -6.70 12.53
N LEU A 240 -1.05 -8.01 12.29
CA LEU A 240 -0.47 -8.95 13.23
C LEU A 240 1.05 -9.04 13.06
N GLU A 241 1.77 -8.95 14.17
CA GLU A 241 3.18 -9.31 14.26
C GLU A 241 3.32 -10.62 15.05
N TYR A 242 3.88 -11.64 14.40
CA TYR A 242 4.05 -12.96 15.00
C TYR A 242 5.35 -13.03 15.80
N ASN A 243 5.23 -13.19 17.13
CA ASN A 243 6.37 -13.42 17.99
C ASN A 243 6.62 -14.93 18.14
N GLN A 244 7.66 -15.45 17.48
CA GLN A 244 8.04 -16.87 17.53
C GLN A 244 8.48 -17.35 18.93
N GLN A 245 8.84 -16.44 19.83
CA GLN A 245 9.29 -16.74 21.18
C GLN A 245 8.23 -16.45 22.24
N HIS A 246 6.99 -16.21 21.80
CA HIS A 246 5.90 -15.93 22.74
C HIS A 246 5.55 -17.17 23.56
N VAL A 247 5.54 -17.02 24.88
CA VAL A 247 5.12 -18.05 25.83
C VAL A 247 3.84 -17.61 26.52
N SER A 248 2.77 -18.39 26.38
CA SER A 248 1.50 -18.16 27.06
C SER A 248 1.12 -19.35 27.95
N ARG A 249 0.34 -19.08 29.00
CA ARG A 249 -0.23 -20.14 29.82
C ARG A 249 -1.50 -20.69 29.16
N SER A 250 -1.53 -21.98 28.87
CA SER A 250 -2.71 -22.67 28.36
C SER A 250 -3.53 -23.23 29.51
N ALA A 251 -4.86 -23.14 29.42
CA ALA A 251 -5.78 -23.78 30.35
C ALA A 251 -6.66 -24.79 29.61
N TYR A 252 -6.72 -25.99 30.10
CA TYR A 252 -7.62 -27.03 29.62
C TYR A 252 -8.77 -27.19 30.60
N VAL A 253 -9.99 -26.91 30.11
CA VAL A 253 -11.20 -27.02 30.94
C VAL A 253 -12.04 -28.20 30.42
N LYS A 254 -12.42 -29.11 31.31
CA LYS A 254 -13.26 -30.26 30.96
C LYS A 254 -14.74 -29.90 31.21
N PHE A 255 -15.55 -30.08 30.20
CA PHE A 255 -16.99 -29.94 30.32
C PHE A 255 -17.66 -31.32 30.10
N PRO A 256 -18.55 -31.81 31.02
CA PRO A 256 -19.28 -33.04 30.79
C PRO A 256 -20.29 -32.85 29.66
N LEU A 257 -20.34 -33.79 28.71
CA LEU A 257 -21.37 -33.83 27.70
C LEU A 257 -22.68 -34.30 28.31
N ILE A 258 -23.70 -33.44 28.29
CA ILE A 258 -25.04 -33.77 28.78
C ILE A 258 -25.77 -34.72 27.83
N LYS A 259 -25.52 -34.60 26.52
CA LYS A 259 -26.09 -35.44 25.48
C LYS A 259 -25.00 -35.89 24.52
N VAL A 260 -24.79 -37.21 24.47
CA VAL A 260 -23.78 -37.81 23.60
C VAL A 260 -24.38 -38.07 22.21
N PRO A 261 -23.79 -37.57 21.13
CA PRO A 261 -24.25 -37.88 19.78
C PRO A 261 -24.16 -39.42 19.52
N PRO A 262 -25.06 -40.03 18.73
CA PRO A 262 -25.08 -41.46 18.46
C PRO A 262 -23.75 -42.04 17.94
N LYS A 263 -23.01 -41.21 17.14
CA LYS A 263 -21.70 -41.61 16.60
C LYS A 263 -20.59 -41.75 17.66
N LEU A 264 -20.78 -41.15 18.84
CA LEU A 264 -19.82 -41.20 19.96
C LEU A 264 -20.33 -42.07 21.08
N ALA A 265 -21.56 -42.62 20.98
CA ALA A 265 -22.16 -43.47 22.02
C ALA A 265 -21.43 -44.84 22.21
N SER A 266 -20.69 -45.29 21.21
CA SER A 266 -19.87 -46.50 21.25
C SER A 266 -18.47 -46.31 21.83
N ALA A 267 -18.06 -45.08 22.12
CA ALA A 267 -16.79 -44.80 22.74
C ALA A 267 -16.88 -45.20 24.25
N SER A 268 -16.17 -46.22 24.64
CA SER A 268 -16.10 -46.67 26.04
C SER A 268 -15.34 -45.62 26.86
N GLY A 269 -16.06 -44.74 27.53
CA GLY A 269 -15.45 -43.72 28.39
C GLY A 269 -16.30 -42.47 28.53
N ARG A 270 -15.94 -41.62 29.49
CA ARG A 270 -16.59 -40.31 29.61
C ARG A 270 -16.07 -39.37 28.53
N VAL A 271 -16.98 -38.85 27.70
CA VAL A 271 -16.63 -37.87 26.68
C VAL A 271 -16.67 -36.46 27.29
N PHE A 272 -15.61 -35.71 27.11
CA PHE A 272 -15.47 -34.36 27.60
C PHE A 272 -15.20 -33.44 26.40
N VAL A 273 -15.76 -32.24 26.44
CA VAL A 273 -15.42 -31.16 25.51
C VAL A 273 -14.48 -30.21 26.21
N THR A 274 -13.33 -29.94 25.64
CA THR A 274 -12.39 -28.96 26.16
C THR A 274 -12.42 -27.73 25.28
N ASN A 275 -12.50 -26.57 25.90
CA ASN A 275 -12.32 -25.29 25.20
C ASN A 275 -10.85 -24.89 25.39
N LEU A 276 -10.07 -25.06 24.37
CA LEU A 276 -8.73 -24.49 24.29
C LEU A 276 -8.87 -23.01 23.94
N GLY A 277 -8.30 -22.16 24.75
CA GLY A 277 -8.44 -20.69 24.73
C GLY A 277 -8.20 -19.96 23.42
N LEU A 278 -8.58 -20.50 22.31
CA LEU A 278 -8.85 -19.92 21.02
C LEU A 278 -9.65 -20.96 20.20
N PHE A 279 -10.92 -21.12 20.54
CA PHE A 279 -11.99 -21.67 19.72
C PHE A 279 -11.72 -22.93 18.88
N THR A 280 -10.99 -23.91 19.39
CA THR A 280 -11.02 -25.25 18.84
C THR A 280 -11.80 -26.14 19.79
N LEU A 281 -12.96 -26.62 19.34
CA LEU A 281 -13.74 -27.61 20.07
C LEU A 281 -13.09 -28.98 19.83
N GLU A 282 -12.27 -29.46 20.74
CA GLU A 282 -11.73 -30.83 20.68
C GLU A 282 -12.56 -31.76 21.54
N VAL A 283 -13.03 -32.84 20.94
CA VAL A 283 -13.68 -33.95 21.64
C VAL A 283 -12.57 -34.94 22.05
N LEU A 284 -12.19 -34.88 23.31
CA LEU A 284 -11.25 -35.88 23.87
C LEU A 284 -12.03 -37.06 24.37
N ALA A 285 -11.88 -38.22 23.71
CA ALA A 285 -12.24 -39.52 24.30
C ALA A 285 -11.14 -39.91 25.25
N GLN A 286 -11.46 -40.06 26.55
CA GLN A 286 -10.48 -40.36 27.59
C GLN A 286 -10.02 -41.81 27.50
N ALA A 287 -8.79 -42.04 27.15
CA ALA A 287 -8.12 -43.29 27.37
C ALA A 287 -6.69 -43.16 27.90
N GLN A 288 -6.22 -42.02 28.38
CA GLN A 288 -5.00 -41.93 29.20
C GLN A 288 -4.78 -40.53 29.79
N PRO A 289 -4.08 -40.36 30.92
CA PRO A 289 -3.70 -39.07 31.44
C PRO A 289 -2.68 -38.44 30.46
N VAL A 290 -3.08 -37.32 29.83
CA VAL A 290 -2.17 -36.52 29.00
C VAL A 290 -1.13 -35.93 29.97
N GLY A 291 0.09 -36.43 29.89
CA GLY A 291 1.22 -35.82 30.57
C GLY A 291 1.37 -34.37 30.08
N ALA A 292 1.65 -33.48 31.02
CA ALA A 292 1.90 -32.08 30.72
C ALA A 292 3.00 -31.99 29.66
N ALA A 293 2.62 -31.59 28.45
CA ALA A 293 3.59 -31.12 27.47
C ALA A 293 3.88 -29.64 27.76
N HIS A 294 5.13 -29.34 27.96
CA HIS A 294 5.73 -28.06 28.32
C HIS A 294 5.53 -27.02 27.24
#